data_2c87cef3eeb023f78e8e3b216928f5d6
#
_entry.id   2c87cef3eeb023f78e8e3b216928f5d6
#
_cell.length_a   1.000
_cell.length_b   1.000
_cell.length_c   1.000
_cell.angle_alpha   90.00
_cell.angle_beta   90.00
_cell.angle_gamma   90.00
#
_symmetry.space_group_name_H-M   'P 1'
#
loop_
_entity.id
_entity.type
_entity.pdbx_description
1 polymer ?
#
loop_
_entity_poly.entity_id
_entity_poly.type
_entity_poly.pdbx_seq_one_letter_code
_entity_poly.pdbx_strand_id
1 'polypeptide(L)'
;FAMVTLLFVYCIKLLYNKNLRAVDFLPGSPEHNLDFFLSRQGRFGDVGLDIRLPFWGKWQVSQGYNGRHTHQAEWFASLDFMALGEESQSLRRGREQGVEDYYTFGLPALAVAAGTVRKVVQHLDDNKPGEMNIRENWGNLVLIQHGPALFSLLCHLKKNSLVVKEGDYVLAGTKLGLAGNSGRSAEPHLHLHFQSTPEIGSATVPVAFTQYIRHNGVAKIKFNSTPREGEAIANLAADFNLRAFFSLAPGQEMQVQLASPEGKLLHEHWEVKIDFLGTRYIENHSGDRLMYAASNDWFAALDYAGSRHSALFHLFVAYYRVPFAAIAFACEERISYKYFTHLFSRLARDLLLPFTDRVAFRWSAEPATNGPLRFKISNGARILMQTTADCRGEFPGNIQIEKSGAAWLLTRVAS
;
A
#
# COMPACT_ATOMS: atom_id res chain seq x y z
N PHE A 1 23.96 -37.50 4.30
CA PHE A 1 24.84 -36.32 4.22
C PHE A 1 24.27 -35.27 3.26
N ALA A 2 23.96 -35.62 2.02
CA ALA A 2 23.42 -34.66 1.03
C ALA A 2 22.13 -33.96 1.49
N MET A 3 21.20 -34.63 2.12
CA MET A 3 19.95 -34.08 2.62
C MET A 3 20.18 -33.10 3.77
N VAL A 4 21.12 -33.35 4.68
CA VAL A 4 21.49 -32.45 5.77
C VAL A 4 22.18 -31.19 5.22
N THR A 5 23.05 -31.35 4.23
CA THR A 5 23.71 -30.22 3.55
C THR A 5 22.71 -29.38 2.79
N LEU A 6 21.71 -29.98 2.13
CA LEU A 6 20.64 -29.27 1.43
C LEU A 6 19.77 -28.48 2.41
N LEU A 7 19.42 -29.09 3.54
CA LEU A 7 18.65 -28.45 4.61
C LEU A 7 19.43 -27.26 5.22
N PHE A 8 20.73 -27.42 5.45
CA PHE A 8 21.60 -26.37 5.98
C PHE A 8 21.73 -25.19 5.00
N VAL A 9 21.97 -25.48 3.71
CA VAL A 9 21.99 -24.44 2.67
C VAL A 9 20.63 -23.74 2.55
N TYR A 10 19.55 -24.50 2.68
CA TYR A 10 18.19 -23.95 2.69
C TYR A 10 17.97 -23.01 3.88
N CYS A 11 18.34 -23.42 5.10
CA CYS A 11 18.23 -22.57 6.29
C CYS A 11 19.08 -21.31 6.19
N ILE A 12 20.32 -21.41 5.69
CA ILE A 12 21.19 -20.24 5.45
C ILE A 12 20.54 -19.28 4.45
N LYS A 13 20.02 -19.79 3.32
CA LYS A 13 19.36 -18.93 2.33
C LYS A 13 18.06 -18.33 2.84
N LEU A 14 17.33 -19.02 3.73
CA LEU A 14 16.18 -18.42 4.43
C LEU A 14 16.63 -17.23 5.30
N LEU A 15 17.70 -17.38 6.08
CA LEU A 15 18.23 -16.33 6.95
C LEU A 15 18.71 -15.08 6.17
N TYR A 16 19.28 -15.28 4.98
CA TYR A 16 19.78 -14.19 4.13
C TYR A 16 18.79 -13.75 3.02
N ASN A 17 17.58 -14.29 3.01
CA ASN A 17 16.60 -13.94 2.00
C ASN A 17 16.04 -12.56 2.29
N LYS A 18 16.34 -11.58 1.41
CA LYS A 18 15.80 -10.21 1.49
C LYS A 18 14.28 -10.11 1.41
N ASN A 19 13.60 -11.22 1.04
CA ASN A 19 12.14 -11.32 1.02
C ASN A 19 11.58 -11.86 2.34
N LEU A 20 12.44 -12.38 3.24
CA LEU A 20 12.08 -12.68 4.63
C LEU A 20 12.38 -11.44 5.46
N ARG A 21 11.37 -10.91 6.09
CA ARG A 21 11.53 -9.81 7.04
C ARG A 21 11.69 -10.39 8.43
N ALA A 22 12.66 -9.86 9.19
CA ALA A 22 12.65 -10.01 10.62
C ALA A 22 11.39 -9.30 11.15
N VAL A 23 10.62 -9.98 11.96
CA VAL A 23 9.41 -9.43 12.57
C VAL A 23 9.75 -9.10 14.00
N ASP A 24 9.84 -7.80 14.32
CA ASP A 24 9.90 -7.34 15.70
C ASP A 24 8.50 -7.46 16.31
N PHE A 25 8.40 -8.19 17.40
CA PHE A 25 7.13 -8.35 18.10
C PHE A 25 6.71 -7.04 18.76
N LEU A 26 5.48 -6.63 18.49
CA LEU A 26 4.85 -5.53 19.22
C LEU A 26 4.61 -5.93 20.68
N PRO A 27 4.51 -4.97 21.62
CA PRO A 27 4.10 -5.26 22.99
C PRO A 27 2.76 -6.00 23.02
N GLY A 28 2.76 -7.19 23.61
CA GLY A 28 1.58 -8.06 23.68
C GLY A 28 1.95 -9.53 23.84
N SER A 29 0.97 -10.42 23.83
CA SER A 29 1.27 -11.86 23.88
C SER A 29 1.87 -12.32 22.54
N PRO A 30 2.79 -13.30 22.57
CA PRO A 30 3.38 -13.87 21.34
C PRO A 30 2.31 -14.42 20.38
N GLU A 31 1.26 -15.04 20.91
CA GLU A 31 0.16 -15.60 20.12
C GLU A 31 -0.61 -14.51 19.38
N HIS A 32 -0.95 -13.43 20.07
CA HIS A 32 -1.66 -12.30 19.48
C HIS A 32 -0.81 -11.63 18.39
N ASN A 33 0.48 -11.45 18.63
CA ASN A 33 1.41 -10.91 17.65
C ASN A 33 1.52 -11.83 16.43
N LEU A 34 1.63 -13.15 16.63
CA LEU A 34 1.70 -14.12 15.54
C LEU A 34 0.44 -14.08 14.67
N ASP A 35 -0.74 -14.10 15.28
CA ASP A 35 -2.02 -14.02 14.56
C ASP A 35 -2.14 -12.72 13.78
N PHE A 36 -1.75 -11.59 14.37
CA PHE A 36 -1.72 -10.30 13.68
C PHE A 36 -0.81 -10.35 12.44
N PHE A 37 0.39 -10.91 12.56
CA PHE A 37 1.31 -11.02 11.45
C PHE A 37 0.82 -11.99 10.38
N LEU A 38 0.35 -13.17 10.75
CA LEU A 38 -0.14 -14.18 9.81
C LEU A 38 -1.34 -13.69 9.01
N SER A 39 -2.26 -12.93 9.63
CA SER A 39 -3.46 -12.40 8.96
C SER A 39 -3.15 -11.27 7.98
N ARG A 40 -2.04 -10.56 8.15
CA ARG A 40 -1.72 -9.32 7.40
C ARG A 40 -0.42 -9.37 6.62
N GLN A 41 0.30 -10.46 6.71
CA GLN A 41 1.63 -10.61 6.14
C GLN A 41 1.68 -10.36 4.63
N GLY A 42 2.59 -9.49 4.22
CA GLY A 42 3.01 -9.33 2.83
C GLY A 42 2.12 -8.43 1.95
N ARG A 43 0.85 -8.20 2.29
CA ARG A 43 -0.07 -7.40 1.43
C ARG A 43 -0.42 -6.02 1.98
N PHE A 44 -0.45 -5.86 3.30
CA PHE A 44 -0.97 -4.65 3.96
C PHE A 44 0.03 -3.98 4.90
N GLY A 45 1.28 -4.40 4.87
CA GLY A 45 2.33 -3.90 5.75
C GLY A 45 2.29 -4.49 7.16
N ASP A 46 3.40 -4.29 7.84
CA ASP A 46 3.67 -4.94 9.12
C ASP A 46 2.84 -4.35 10.27
N VAL A 47 2.28 -3.15 10.08
CA VAL A 47 1.56 -2.39 11.12
C VAL A 47 0.04 -2.39 10.97
N GLY A 48 -0.51 -2.97 9.91
CA GLY A 48 -1.95 -3.10 9.68
C GLY A 48 -2.72 -1.79 9.53
N LEU A 49 -2.04 -0.70 9.21
CA LEU A 49 -2.62 0.61 8.95
C LEU A 49 -2.55 0.95 7.47
N ASP A 50 -3.54 1.74 7.01
CA ASP A 50 -3.50 2.38 5.70
C ASP A 50 -2.63 3.63 5.80
N ILE A 51 -1.35 3.48 5.41
CA ILE A 51 -0.34 4.54 5.50
C ILE A 51 -0.16 5.18 4.14
N ARG A 52 -0.31 6.50 4.09
CA ARG A 52 -0.23 7.34 2.90
C ARG A 52 0.95 8.29 2.97
N LEU A 53 1.36 8.83 1.81
CA LEU A 53 2.36 9.89 1.76
C LEU A 53 1.83 11.15 2.47
N PRO A 54 2.70 11.92 3.18
CA PRO A 54 2.31 13.07 4.01
C PRO A 54 2.08 14.37 3.21
N PHE A 55 1.77 14.29 1.91
CA PHE A 55 1.62 15.45 1.03
C PHE A 55 0.70 15.17 -0.16
N TRP A 56 0.27 16.21 -0.84
CA TRP A 56 -0.34 16.15 -2.16
C TRP A 56 0.67 16.49 -3.26
N GLY A 57 0.39 16.08 -4.51
CA GLY A 57 1.24 16.32 -5.66
C GLY A 57 2.44 15.39 -5.76
N LYS A 58 3.40 15.77 -6.60
CA LYS A 58 4.59 14.96 -6.89
C LYS A 58 5.79 15.49 -6.13
N TRP A 59 6.40 14.63 -5.30
CA TRP A 59 7.57 14.94 -4.49
C TRP A 59 8.68 13.94 -4.75
N GLN A 60 9.91 14.35 -4.48
CA GLN A 60 11.09 13.48 -4.51
C GLN A 60 11.47 13.08 -3.10
N VAL A 61 11.91 11.83 -2.93
CA VAL A 61 12.61 11.38 -1.72
C VAL A 61 14.02 11.93 -1.78
N SER A 62 14.31 12.98 -1.02
CA SER A 62 15.63 13.62 -0.98
C SER A 62 16.62 12.83 -0.12
N GLN A 63 16.15 12.13 0.92
CA GLN A 63 16.92 11.17 1.69
C GLN A 63 16.04 9.99 2.10
N GLY A 64 16.51 8.77 1.86
CA GLY A 64 15.81 7.51 2.15
C GLY A 64 16.28 6.84 3.43
N TYR A 65 15.80 5.60 3.66
CA TYR A 65 16.30 4.74 4.73
C TYR A 65 17.80 4.48 4.58
N ASN A 66 18.55 4.48 5.69
CA ASN A 66 20.00 4.39 5.69
C ASN A 66 20.68 5.50 4.86
N GLY A 67 20.06 6.67 4.81
CA GLY A 67 20.56 7.85 4.09
C GLY A 67 21.90 8.35 4.64
N ARG A 68 22.69 8.97 3.78
CA ARG A 68 24.09 9.29 4.06
C ARG A 68 24.30 10.36 5.13
N HIS A 69 23.34 11.25 5.32
CA HIS A 69 23.55 12.45 6.15
C HIS A 69 23.06 12.26 7.59
N THR A 70 21.76 11.99 7.78
CA THR A 70 21.11 11.98 9.11
C THR A 70 20.39 10.70 9.43
N HIS A 71 19.98 9.90 8.42
CA HIS A 71 19.21 8.68 8.59
C HIS A 71 20.12 7.48 8.88
N GLN A 72 20.77 7.48 10.04
CA GLN A 72 21.74 6.46 10.45
C GLN A 72 21.45 5.97 11.87
N ALA A 73 22.05 4.85 12.25
CA ALA A 73 21.92 4.23 13.57
C ALA A 73 20.43 4.07 13.96
N GLU A 74 20.04 4.62 15.10
CA GLU A 74 18.65 4.55 15.61
C GLU A 74 17.62 5.28 14.75
N TRP A 75 18.05 6.20 13.87
CA TRP A 75 17.19 6.97 12.96
C TRP A 75 17.22 6.49 11.51
N PHE A 76 17.72 5.28 11.27
CA PHE A 76 17.91 4.73 9.91
C PHE A 76 16.64 4.66 9.07
N ALA A 77 15.47 4.47 9.69
CA ALA A 77 14.18 4.31 9.01
C ALA A 77 13.40 5.63 8.91
N SER A 78 14.08 6.67 8.43
CA SER A 78 13.53 8.00 8.20
C SER A 78 13.48 8.35 6.72
N LEU A 79 12.60 9.26 6.35
CA LEU A 79 12.38 9.72 4.97
C LEU A 79 12.29 11.25 4.95
N ASP A 80 13.04 11.87 4.04
CA ASP A 80 12.95 13.28 3.72
C ASP A 80 12.35 13.47 2.33
N PHE A 81 11.43 14.43 2.21
CA PHE A 81 10.70 14.69 0.98
C PHE A 81 10.77 16.15 0.57
N MET A 82 11.03 16.40 -0.71
CA MET A 82 11.01 17.72 -1.30
C MET A 82 10.06 17.76 -2.50
N ALA A 83 9.23 18.80 -2.57
CA ALA A 83 8.29 18.97 -3.67
C ALA A 83 9.01 19.29 -4.98
N LEU A 84 8.52 18.72 -6.07
CA LEU A 84 8.99 18.97 -7.43
C LEU A 84 8.08 19.99 -8.12
N GLY A 85 8.67 20.88 -8.91
CA GLY A 85 7.92 21.71 -9.83
C GLY A 85 7.16 20.87 -10.86
N GLU A 86 5.95 21.29 -11.23
CA GLU A 86 5.06 20.49 -12.09
C GLU A 86 5.70 20.13 -13.44
N GLU A 87 6.44 21.06 -14.05
CA GLU A 87 7.00 20.88 -15.38
C GLU A 87 8.51 20.55 -15.39
N SER A 88 9.26 20.95 -14.36
CA SER A 88 10.73 21.02 -14.43
C SER A 88 11.48 19.94 -13.65
N GLN A 89 10.84 19.15 -12.82
CA GLN A 89 11.50 18.31 -11.81
C GLN A 89 12.51 19.06 -10.92
N SER A 90 12.45 20.39 -10.92
CA SER A 90 13.28 21.26 -10.09
C SER A 90 12.71 21.32 -8.67
N LEU A 91 13.59 21.47 -7.68
CA LEU A 91 13.21 21.70 -6.29
C LEU A 91 12.99 23.19 -5.98
N ARG A 92 13.38 24.08 -6.89
CA ARG A 92 13.34 25.53 -6.74
C ARG A 92 12.68 26.23 -7.94
N ARG A 93 12.01 27.37 -7.67
CA ARG A 93 11.33 28.23 -8.67
C ARG A 93 12.29 29.17 -9.38
N GLY A 94 13.43 29.55 -8.76
CA GLY A 94 14.35 30.55 -9.27
C GLY A 94 15.75 30.42 -8.72
N ARG A 95 16.56 31.48 -8.87
CA ARG A 95 17.94 31.56 -8.38
C ARG A 95 18.08 32.36 -7.08
N GLU A 96 16.98 32.91 -6.57
CA GLU A 96 16.96 33.62 -5.31
C GLU A 96 17.28 32.69 -4.14
N GLN A 97 17.65 33.24 -2.99
CA GLN A 97 18.20 32.45 -1.89
C GLN A 97 17.26 32.35 -0.68
N GLY A 98 15.97 32.61 -0.91
CA GLY A 98 14.94 32.52 0.12
C GLY A 98 14.34 31.14 0.26
N VAL A 99 13.71 30.86 1.40
CA VAL A 99 12.93 29.61 1.61
C VAL A 99 11.73 29.53 0.68
N GLU A 100 11.19 30.70 0.27
CA GLU A 100 10.05 30.85 -0.63
C GLU A 100 10.35 30.36 -2.05
N ASP A 101 11.61 30.28 -2.44
CA ASP A 101 12.02 29.77 -3.75
C ASP A 101 11.87 28.25 -3.86
N TYR A 102 11.82 27.54 -2.74
CA TYR A 102 11.60 26.12 -2.72
C TYR A 102 10.12 25.78 -2.91
N TYR A 103 9.81 24.89 -3.83
CA TYR A 103 8.43 24.42 -4.02
C TYR A 103 7.84 23.80 -2.76
N THR A 104 8.67 23.22 -1.91
CA THR A 104 8.25 22.58 -0.66
C THR A 104 7.70 23.57 0.36
N PHE A 105 8.31 24.76 0.46
CA PHE A 105 7.97 25.71 1.53
C PHE A 105 6.54 26.19 1.44
N GLY A 106 5.79 26.03 2.52
CA GLY A 106 4.39 26.46 2.60
C GLY A 106 3.38 25.48 1.98
N LEU A 107 3.82 24.34 1.44
CA LEU A 107 2.88 23.30 1.00
C LEU A 107 2.25 22.54 2.19
N PRO A 108 1.02 22.03 2.04
CA PRO A 108 0.36 21.27 3.09
C PRO A 108 1.13 20.01 3.50
N ALA A 109 1.29 19.83 4.80
CA ALA A 109 1.76 18.61 5.44
C ALA A 109 0.56 17.84 6.00
N LEU A 110 0.46 16.54 5.70
CA LEU A 110 -0.72 15.72 5.95
C LEU A 110 -0.45 14.60 6.94
N ALA A 111 -1.47 14.20 7.70
CA ALA A 111 -1.42 13.00 8.51
C ALA A 111 -1.28 11.75 7.62
N VAL A 112 -0.29 10.91 7.91
CA VAL A 112 0.03 9.70 7.14
C VAL A 112 -0.97 8.56 7.37
N ALA A 113 -1.61 8.52 8.54
CA ALA A 113 -2.62 7.55 8.94
C ALA A 113 -3.56 8.15 9.98
N ALA A 114 -4.67 7.47 10.27
CA ALA A 114 -5.57 7.85 11.36
C ALA A 114 -4.88 7.70 12.72
N GLY A 115 -5.14 8.62 13.64
CA GLY A 115 -4.56 8.58 14.98
C GLY A 115 -4.85 9.80 15.83
N THR A 116 -4.32 9.80 17.05
CA THR A 116 -4.47 10.90 18.01
C THR A 116 -3.18 11.73 18.08
N VAL A 117 -3.29 13.03 17.91
CA VAL A 117 -2.17 13.97 18.07
C VAL A 117 -1.69 13.95 19.53
N ARG A 118 -0.42 13.63 19.74
CA ARG A 118 0.19 13.51 21.08
C ARG A 118 1.06 14.68 21.42
N LYS A 119 1.72 15.29 20.43
CA LYS A 119 2.60 16.44 20.65
C LYS A 119 2.54 17.39 19.47
N VAL A 120 2.58 18.70 19.78
CA VAL A 120 2.66 19.79 18.81
C VAL A 120 3.73 20.78 19.25
N VAL A 121 4.67 21.10 18.34
CA VAL A 121 5.64 22.20 18.49
C VAL A 121 5.52 23.10 17.27
N GLN A 122 5.36 24.42 17.42
CA GLN A 122 5.12 25.31 16.26
C GLN A 122 5.74 26.72 16.37
N HIS A 123 6.51 26.98 17.41
CA HIS A 123 6.99 28.33 17.72
C HIS A 123 8.38 28.65 17.18
N LEU A 124 9.10 27.66 16.66
CA LEU A 124 10.46 27.82 16.18
C LEU A 124 10.49 28.51 14.82
N ASP A 125 11.45 29.42 14.64
CA ASP A 125 11.63 30.13 13.36
C ASP A 125 12.10 29.18 12.26
N ASP A 126 11.72 29.49 11.01
CA ASP A 126 12.27 28.85 9.84
C ASP A 126 13.67 29.40 9.56
N ASN A 127 14.65 28.51 9.33
CA ASN A 127 16.01 28.88 9.02
C ASN A 127 16.11 29.47 7.61
N LYS A 128 17.14 30.30 7.35
CA LYS A 128 17.52 30.63 5.99
C LYS A 128 18.12 29.40 5.32
N PRO A 129 17.98 29.26 3.97
CA PRO A 129 18.63 28.16 3.26
C PRO A 129 20.13 28.10 3.55
N GLY A 130 20.62 26.91 3.87
CA GLY A 130 22.02 26.66 4.27
C GLY A 130 22.29 26.81 5.78
N GLU A 131 21.39 27.40 6.55
CA GLU A 131 21.49 27.50 8.01
C GLU A 131 20.69 26.37 8.69
N MET A 132 21.13 25.95 9.89
CA MET A 132 20.44 24.92 10.66
C MET A 132 20.42 25.25 12.15
N ASN A 133 19.31 25.04 12.81
CA ASN A 133 19.20 25.09 14.27
C ASN A 133 19.42 23.68 14.88
N ILE A 134 20.65 23.35 15.20
CA ILE A 134 21.02 22.02 15.73
C ILE A 134 20.60 21.80 17.19
N ARG A 135 20.21 22.86 17.93
CA ARG A 135 19.74 22.75 19.32
C ARG A 135 18.30 22.23 19.36
N GLU A 136 17.50 22.59 18.38
CA GLU A 136 16.12 22.17 18.22
C GLU A 136 16.01 21.21 17.04
N ASN A 137 16.67 20.03 17.15
CA ASN A 137 16.94 19.10 16.04
C ASN A 137 15.72 18.84 15.14
N TRP A 138 14.54 18.63 15.72
CA TRP A 138 13.32 18.25 14.99
C TRP A 138 12.50 19.44 14.49
N GLY A 139 12.79 20.66 14.95
CA GLY A 139 12.06 21.86 14.57
C GLY A 139 10.59 21.84 15.02
N ASN A 140 9.73 22.52 14.29
CA ASN A 140 8.29 22.43 14.48
C ASN A 140 7.80 21.06 14.01
N LEU A 141 6.92 20.41 14.79
CA LEU A 141 6.58 19.03 14.58
C LEU A 141 5.16 18.68 15.04
N VAL A 142 4.66 17.55 14.54
CA VAL A 142 3.47 16.87 15.03
C VAL A 142 3.80 15.39 15.26
N LEU A 143 3.56 14.90 16.46
CA LEU A 143 3.62 13.48 16.82
C LEU A 143 2.20 12.92 16.88
N ILE A 144 1.92 11.87 16.13
CA ILE A 144 0.60 11.22 16.06
C ILE A 144 0.74 9.78 16.52
N GLN A 145 -0.09 9.36 17.47
CA GLN A 145 -0.22 7.97 17.88
C GLN A 145 -1.28 7.25 17.04
N HIS A 146 -0.87 6.17 16.38
CA HIS A 146 -1.72 5.31 15.54
C HIS A 146 -2.14 4.01 16.24
N GLY A 147 -1.43 3.62 17.28
CA GLY A 147 -1.65 2.41 18.07
C GLY A 147 -0.81 2.41 19.34
N PRO A 148 -0.88 1.35 20.18
CA PRO A 148 -0.19 1.32 21.47
C PRO A 148 1.33 1.58 21.40
N ALA A 149 2.00 1.10 20.36
CA ALA A 149 3.44 1.25 20.16
C ALA A 149 3.77 1.70 18.74
N LEU A 150 2.95 2.59 18.15
CA LEU A 150 3.20 3.12 16.82
C LEU A 150 2.84 4.59 16.73
N PHE A 151 3.86 5.41 16.49
CA PHE A 151 3.75 6.85 16.36
C PHE A 151 4.41 7.28 15.04
N SER A 152 3.82 8.26 14.35
CA SER A 152 4.51 8.99 13.28
C SER A 152 4.94 10.36 13.79
N LEU A 153 6.15 10.78 13.43
CA LEU A 153 6.69 12.09 13.68
C LEU A 153 6.93 12.81 12.36
N LEU A 154 6.23 13.93 12.16
CA LEU A 154 6.39 14.83 11.01
C LEU A 154 7.06 16.11 11.46
N CYS A 155 8.21 16.45 10.86
CA CYS A 155 9.12 17.49 11.32
C CYS A 155 9.40 18.60 10.31
N HIS A 156 10.14 19.63 10.78
CA HIS A 156 10.59 20.80 10.03
C HIS A 156 9.43 21.64 9.48
N LEU A 157 8.30 21.64 10.20
CA LEU A 157 7.09 22.35 9.80
C LEU A 157 7.28 23.87 9.95
N LYS A 158 6.52 24.63 9.16
CA LYS A 158 6.56 26.10 9.14
C LYS A 158 6.05 26.67 10.45
N LYS A 159 6.73 27.71 10.96
CA LYS A 159 6.34 28.43 12.16
C LYS A 159 4.87 28.85 12.14
N ASN A 160 4.17 28.59 13.25
CA ASN A 160 2.76 29.00 13.48
C ASN A 160 1.78 28.55 12.38
N SER A 161 2.07 27.44 11.67
CA SER A 161 1.22 26.93 10.59
C SER A 161 0.34 25.75 10.97
N LEU A 162 0.53 25.20 12.18
CA LEU A 162 -0.19 23.99 12.59
C LEU A 162 -1.65 24.32 12.88
N VAL A 163 -2.54 23.48 12.38
CA VAL A 163 -4.00 23.61 12.49
C VAL A 163 -4.63 22.56 13.38
N VAL A 164 -3.79 21.74 14.03
CA VAL A 164 -4.18 20.68 14.97
C VAL A 164 -3.58 20.95 16.35
N LYS A 165 -4.17 20.35 17.38
CA LYS A 165 -3.71 20.44 18.77
C LYS A 165 -3.60 19.06 19.40
N GLU A 166 -2.87 18.98 20.50
CA GLU A 166 -2.76 17.76 21.29
C GLU A 166 -4.15 17.27 21.74
N GLY A 167 -4.42 15.97 21.56
CA GLY A 167 -5.71 15.32 21.80
C GLY A 167 -6.62 15.22 20.59
N ASP A 168 -6.39 15.97 19.52
CA ASP A 168 -7.21 15.86 18.31
C ASP A 168 -7.06 14.47 17.67
N TYR A 169 -8.19 13.87 17.23
CA TYR A 169 -8.17 12.69 16.39
C TYR A 169 -8.20 13.10 14.92
N VAL A 170 -7.23 12.63 14.15
CA VAL A 170 -7.08 12.93 12.73
C VAL A 170 -7.22 11.68 11.87
N LEU A 171 -7.74 11.84 10.66
CA LEU A 171 -7.77 10.80 9.63
C LEU A 171 -6.54 10.91 8.72
N ALA A 172 -6.18 9.84 8.03
CA ALA A 172 -5.17 9.90 6.95
C ALA A 172 -5.53 10.98 5.94
N GLY A 173 -4.55 11.82 5.55
CA GLY A 173 -4.76 12.93 4.62
C GLY A 173 -5.29 14.22 5.27
N THR A 174 -5.60 14.23 6.58
CA THR A 174 -5.94 15.47 7.30
C THR A 174 -4.74 16.42 7.27
N LYS A 175 -4.97 17.70 6.90
CA LYS A 175 -3.95 18.74 6.95
C LYS A 175 -3.53 18.97 8.40
N LEU A 176 -2.22 18.90 8.67
CA LEU A 176 -1.64 19.17 9.98
C LEU A 176 -1.09 20.59 10.09
N GLY A 177 -0.50 21.08 9.01
CA GLY A 177 0.16 22.37 8.91
C GLY A 177 0.79 22.56 7.54
N LEU A 178 1.88 23.30 7.49
CA LEU A 178 2.64 23.58 6.27
C LEU A 178 4.10 23.11 6.42
N ALA A 179 4.69 22.64 5.33
CA ALA A 179 6.12 22.36 5.24
C ALA A 179 6.94 23.64 5.43
N GLY A 180 8.00 23.56 6.20
CA GLY A 180 8.86 24.70 6.55
C GLY A 180 10.33 24.37 6.41
N ASN A 181 11.15 25.07 7.23
CA ASN A 181 12.61 24.87 7.31
C ASN A 181 13.13 25.02 8.75
N SER A 182 12.32 24.68 9.75
CA SER A 182 12.68 24.84 11.16
C SER A 182 13.55 23.69 11.67
N GLY A 183 14.38 23.94 12.69
CA GLY A 183 15.22 22.93 13.31
C GLY A 183 16.48 22.60 12.52
N ARG A 184 16.92 21.33 12.54
CA ARG A 184 18.09 20.86 11.80
C ARG A 184 17.77 20.62 10.33
N SER A 185 17.37 21.65 9.64
CA SER A 185 16.95 21.65 8.24
C SER A 185 17.69 22.74 7.47
N ALA A 186 18.57 22.37 6.55
CA ALA A 186 19.33 23.31 5.72
C ALA A 186 18.52 23.82 4.53
N GLU A 187 17.54 23.04 4.07
CA GLU A 187 16.66 23.35 2.95
C GLU A 187 15.25 22.88 3.26
N PRO A 188 14.20 23.60 2.81
CA PRO A 188 12.81 23.21 3.07
C PRO A 188 12.49 21.78 2.60
N HIS A 189 12.15 20.92 3.56
CA HIS A 189 11.72 19.54 3.31
C HIS A 189 10.73 19.08 4.39
N LEU A 190 10.03 17.98 4.15
CA LEU A 190 9.28 17.24 5.15
C LEU A 190 10.09 16.04 5.60
N HIS A 191 10.38 15.96 6.89
CA HIS A 191 10.93 14.76 7.51
C HIS A 191 9.81 13.92 8.10
N LEU A 192 9.81 12.62 7.82
CA LEU A 192 8.89 11.64 8.37
C LEU A 192 9.64 10.42 8.89
N HIS A 193 9.35 10.03 10.11
CA HIS A 193 9.66 8.68 10.58
C HIS A 193 8.55 8.11 11.45
N PHE A 194 8.63 6.81 11.69
CA PHE A 194 7.80 6.12 12.67
C PHE A 194 8.66 5.67 13.84
N GLN A 195 8.08 5.65 15.04
CA GLN A 195 8.74 5.27 16.28
C GLN A 195 7.77 4.50 17.19
N SER A 196 8.31 3.72 18.14
CA SER A 196 7.50 2.85 19.00
C SER A 196 7.11 3.49 20.33
N THR A 197 7.70 4.62 20.70
CA THR A 197 7.47 5.32 21.96
C THR A 197 7.02 6.77 21.73
N PRO A 198 6.42 7.45 22.72
CA PRO A 198 5.99 8.84 22.60
C PRO A 198 7.12 9.87 22.71
N GLU A 199 8.34 9.49 23.08
CA GLU A 199 9.49 10.38 23.21
C GLU A 199 9.95 10.86 21.85
N ILE A 200 9.97 12.18 21.64
CA ILE A 200 10.36 12.81 20.36
C ILE A 200 11.78 12.35 19.98
N GLY A 201 11.90 11.79 18.76
CA GLY A 201 13.17 11.38 18.21
C GLY A 201 13.72 10.07 18.77
N SER A 202 12.87 9.23 19.36
CA SER A 202 13.24 7.86 19.73
C SER A 202 13.59 7.00 18.49
N ALA A 203 14.11 5.80 18.72
CA ALA A 203 14.54 4.88 17.67
C ALA A 203 13.42 4.62 16.63
N THR A 204 13.78 4.67 15.37
CA THR A 204 12.82 4.57 14.28
C THR A 204 12.42 3.13 13.97
N VAL A 205 11.16 2.96 13.51
CA VAL A 205 10.58 1.69 13.10
C VAL A 205 10.36 1.74 11.57
N PRO A 206 10.88 0.77 10.80
CA PRO A 206 10.65 0.73 9.37
C PRO A 206 9.18 0.43 9.07
N VAL A 207 8.57 1.24 8.20
CA VAL A 207 7.18 1.14 7.82
C VAL A 207 7.06 1.26 6.29
N ALA A 208 6.14 0.51 5.71
CA ALA A 208 5.82 0.60 4.29
C ALA A 208 4.52 1.40 4.07
N PHE A 209 4.48 2.21 3.02
CA PHE A 209 3.25 2.86 2.57
C PHE A 209 2.34 1.84 1.89
N THR A 210 1.05 1.92 2.16
CA THR A 210 0.05 0.98 1.62
C THR A 210 0.04 1.03 0.10
N GLN A 211 0.08 2.24 -0.47
CA GLN A 211 0.22 2.44 -1.90
C GLN A 211 0.69 3.86 -2.24
N TYR A 212 1.45 3.98 -3.32
CA TYR A 212 1.85 5.27 -3.92
C TYR A 212 2.22 5.08 -5.39
N ILE A 213 2.23 6.18 -6.15
CA ILE A 213 2.71 6.20 -7.53
C ILE A 213 4.21 6.53 -7.51
N ARG A 214 5.01 5.72 -8.20
CA ARG A 214 6.39 6.04 -8.53
C ARG A 214 6.47 6.54 -9.96
N HIS A 215 7.04 7.73 -10.16
CA HIS A 215 7.13 8.43 -11.45
C HIS A 215 8.49 8.27 -12.16
N ASN A 216 9.41 7.47 -11.68
CA ASN A 216 10.69 7.24 -12.33
C ASN A 216 10.53 6.35 -13.58
N GLY A 217 10.64 6.92 -14.77
CA GLY A 217 10.33 6.25 -16.04
C GLY A 217 8.82 6.07 -16.21
N VAL A 218 8.37 4.86 -16.58
CA VAL A 218 6.93 4.56 -16.64
C VAL A 218 6.33 4.62 -15.25
N ALA A 219 5.31 5.43 -15.07
CA ALA A 219 4.62 5.58 -13.79
C ALA A 219 3.95 4.26 -13.38
N LYS A 220 4.22 3.83 -12.13
CA LYS A 220 3.70 2.57 -11.58
C LYS A 220 3.18 2.75 -10.17
N ILE A 221 2.06 2.11 -9.87
CA ILE A 221 1.60 1.97 -8.49
C ILE A 221 2.50 0.95 -7.77
N LYS A 222 2.97 1.34 -6.61
CA LYS A 222 3.69 0.50 -5.65
C LYS A 222 2.77 0.19 -4.50
N PHE A 223 2.67 -1.09 -4.14
CA PHE A 223 1.93 -1.55 -2.98
C PHE A 223 2.88 -1.98 -1.88
N ASN A 224 2.51 -1.68 -0.64
CA ASN A 224 3.20 -2.11 0.56
C ASN A 224 4.72 -1.98 0.42
N SER A 225 5.17 -0.78 0.16
CA SER A 225 6.55 -0.50 -0.23
C SER A 225 7.06 0.80 0.40
N THR A 226 8.35 0.85 0.68
CA THR A 226 9.03 2.07 1.10
C THR A 226 9.70 2.71 -0.11
N PRO A 227 9.46 4.00 -0.39
CA PRO A 227 10.11 4.69 -1.50
C PRO A 227 11.60 4.87 -1.20
N ARG A 228 12.40 4.91 -2.28
CA ARG A 228 13.86 5.02 -2.19
C ARG A 228 14.31 6.45 -2.51
N GLU A 229 15.48 6.80 -2.01
CA GLU A 229 16.16 8.06 -2.34
C GLU A 229 16.21 8.26 -3.86
N GLY A 230 15.95 9.48 -4.33
CA GLY A 230 15.87 9.85 -5.72
C GLY A 230 14.57 9.49 -6.45
N GLU A 231 13.67 8.70 -5.85
CA GLU A 231 12.38 8.41 -6.47
C GLU A 231 11.45 9.63 -6.41
N ALA A 232 10.81 9.92 -7.54
CA ALA A 232 9.70 10.85 -7.63
C ALA A 232 8.39 10.09 -7.36
N ILE A 233 7.62 10.54 -6.38
CA ILE A 233 6.45 9.82 -5.85
C ILE A 233 5.26 10.75 -5.67
N ALA A 234 4.06 10.17 -5.67
CA ALA A 234 2.79 10.88 -5.41
C ALA A 234 1.75 9.95 -4.78
N ASN A 235 0.80 10.51 -4.04
CA ASN A 235 -0.43 9.80 -3.69
C ASN A 235 -1.28 9.54 -4.94
N LEU A 236 -2.13 8.52 -4.89
CA LEU A 236 -3.10 8.26 -5.94
C LEU A 236 -4.21 9.32 -5.89
N ALA A 237 -4.61 9.82 -7.06
CA ALA A 237 -5.82 10.60 -7.18
C ALA A 237 -7.03 9.64 -7.15
N ALA A 238 -7.97 9.88 -6.24
CA ALA A 238 -9.11 8.99 -6.01
C ALA A 238 -10.06 8.96 -7.22
N ASP A 239 -10.46 7.76 -7.63
CA ASP A 239 -11.58 7.51 -8.54
C ASP A 239 -12.83 7.17 -7.71
N PHE A 240 -13.74 8.14 -7.61
CA PHE A 240 -14.96 7.99 -6.83
C PHE A 240 -15.95 6.99 -7.43
N ASN A 241 -15.92 6.74 -8.74
CA ASN A 241 -16.78 5.75 -9.39
C ASN A 241 -16.31 4.34 -9.04
N LEU A 242 -15.01 4.06 -9.10
CA LEU A 242 -14.45 2.78 -8.63
C LEU A 242 -14.73 2.58 -7.14
N ARG A 243 -14.57 3.60 -6.32
CA ARG A 243 -14.90 3.53 -4.89
C ARG A 243 -16.37 3.16 -4.66
N ALA A 244 -17.29 3.83 -5.37
CA ALA A 244 -18.72 3.54 -5.28
C ALA A 244 -19.05 2.12 -5.75
N PHE A 245 -18.45 1.67 -6.85
CA PHE A 245 -18.62 0.34 -7.41
C PHE A 245 -18.20 -0.77 -6.42
N PHE A 246 -17.11 -0.59 -5.67
CA PHE A 246 -16.61 -1.54 -4.66
C PHE A 246 -17.16 -1.30 -3.24
N SER A 247 -18.16 -0.43 -3.09
CA SER A 247 -18.80 -0.15 -1.80
C SER A 247 -19.86 -1.22 -1.49
N LEU A 248 -19.40 -2.38 -1.04
CA LEU A 248 -20.25 -3.53 -0.73
C LEU A 248 -20.74 -3.45 0.72
N ALA A 249 -22.06 -3.45 0.91
CA ALA A 249 -22.70 -3.42 2.23
C ALA A 249 -23.01 -4.84 2.72
N PRO A 250 -22.76 -5.19 3.99
CA PRO A 250 -23.23 -6.43 4.58
C PRO A 250 -24.74 -6.58 4.41
N GLY A 251 -25.20 -7.79 4.03
CA GLY A 251 -26.59 -8.08 3.67
C GLY A 251 -26.96 -7.78 2.20
N GLN A 252 -26.05 -7.23 1.41
CA GLN A 252 -26.29 -7.04 -0.02
C GLN A 252 -26.29 -8.39 -0.74
N GLU A 253 -27.34 -8.65 -1.51
CA GLU A 253 -27.52 -9.86 -2.31
C GLU A 253 -27.35 -9.57 -3.80
N MET A 254 -26.85 -10.56 -4.54
CA MET A 254 -26.59 -10.46 -5.99
C MET A 254 -26.86 -11.80 -6.67
N GLN A 255 -27.58 -11.75 -7.80
CA GLN A 255 -27.69 -12.87 -8.73
C GLN A 255 -26.66 -12.70 -9.83
N VAL A 256 -25.87 -13.73 -10.08
CA VAL A 256 -24.85 -13.71 -11.12
C VAL A 256 -24.93 -14.95 -12.00
N GLN A 257 -24.47 -14.83 -13.23
CA GLN A 257 -24.29 -15.95 -14.12
C GLN A 257 -22.89 -15.97 -14.71
N LEU A 258 -22.33 -17.15 -14.84
CA LEU A 258 -21.06 -17.42 -15.50
C LEU A 258 -21.36 -18.27 -16.76
N ALA A 259 -21.14 -17.71 -17.93
CA ALA A 259 -21.21 -18.44 -19.19
C ALA A 259 -19.87 -19.08 -19.51
N SER A 260 -19.85 -20.41 -19.73
CA SER A 260 -18.65 -21.13 -20.19
C SER A 260 -18.42 -20.93 -21.69
N PRO A 261 -17.22 -21.27 -22.20
CA PRO A 261 -16.93 -21.20 -23.64
C PRO A 261 -17.86 -22.04 -24.49
N GLU A 262 -18.42 -23.13 -23.92
CA GLU A 262 -19.37 -24.03 -24.57
C GLU A 262 -20.83 -23.55 -24.47
N GLY A 263 -21.05 -22.36 -23.88
CA GLY A 263 -22.38 -21.77 -23.68
C GLY A 263 -23.15 -22.32 -22.48
N LYS A 264 -22.52 -23.14 -21.63
CA LYS A 264 -23.17 -23.61 -20.40
C LYS A 264 -23.23 -22.47 -19.39
N LEU A 265 -24.39 -22.26 -18.78
CA LEU A 265 -24.62 -21.23 -17.76
C LEU A 265 -24.54 -21.84 -16.36
N LEU A 266 -23.77 -21.21 -15.47
CA LEU A 266 -23.78 -21.44 -14.05
C LEU A 266 -24.40 -20.21 -13.39
N HIS A 267 -25.46 -20.40 -12.62
CA HIS A 267 -26.11 -19.35 -11.83
C HIS A 267 -25.69 -19.46 -10.38
N GLU A 268 -25.31 -18.35 -9.79
CA GLU A 268 -24.99 -18.27 -8.36
C GLU A 268 -25.72 -17.10 -7.72
N HIS A 269 -26.10 -17.31 -6.47
CA HIS A 269 -26.59 -16.28 -5.58
C HIS A 269 -25.46 -15.94 -4.60
N TRP A 270 -25.11 -14.67 -4.49
CA TRP A 270 -24.06 -14.16 -3.62
C TRP A 270 -24.64 -13.24 -2.55
N GLU A 271 -24.11 -13.35 -1.34
CA GLU A 271 -24.43 -12.48 -0.23
C GLU A 271 -23.17 -11.90 0.37
N VAL A 272 -23.16 -10.59 0.64
CA VAL A 272 -22.08 -9.90 1.35
C VAL A 272 -22.27 -10.08 2.85
N LYS A 273 -21.26 -10.61 3.52
CA LYS A 273 -21.30 -10.92 4.96
C LYS A 273 -20.11 -10.28 5.70
N ILE A 274 -20.25 -10.20 7.01
CA ILE A 274 -19.19 -9.81 7.94
C ILE A 274 -19.19 -10.81 9.10
N ASP A 275 -17.99 -11.29 9.48
CA ASP A 275 -17.86 -12.18 10.63
C ASP A 275 -17.69 -11.40 11.95
N PHE A 276 -17.62 -12.12 13.07
CA PHE A 276 -17.47 -11.54 14.41
C PHE A 276 -16.12 -10.84 14.64
N LEU A 277 -15.12 -11.08 13.78
CA LEU A 277 -13.83 -10.38 13.80
C LEU A 277 -13.84 -9.14 12.91
N GLY A 278 -14.96 -8.84 12.24
CA GLY A 278 -15.07 -7.74 11.31
C GLY A 278 -14.52 -8.04 9.90
N THR A 279 -14.20 -9.31 9.59
CA THR A 279 -13.76 -9.69 8.24
C THR A 279 -14.95 -9.73 7.30
N ARG A 280 -14.85 -8.99 6.19
CA ARG A 280 -15.88 -8.97 5.15
C ARG A 280 -15.62 -10.08 4.14
N TYR A 281 -16.69 -10.73 3.72
CA TYR A 281 -16.61 -11.76 2.68
C TYR A 281 -17.89 -11.80 1.85
N ILE A 282 -17.77 -12.32 0.62
CA ILE A 282 -18.88 -12.66 -0.24
C ILE A 282 -19.01 -14.18 -0.17
N GLU A 283 -20.21 -14.70 0.05
CA GLU A 283 -20.50 -16.14 0.12
C GLU A 283 -21.54 -16.49 -0.94
N ASN A 284 -21.34 -17.60 -1.64
CA ASN A 284 -22.35 -18.14 -2.53
C ASN A 284 -23.21 -19.21 -1.82
N HIS A 285 -24.30 -19.63 -2.46
CA HIS A 285 -25.21 -20.66 -1.93
C HIS A 285 -24.57 -22.05 -1.70
N SER A 286 -23.39 -22.31 -2.30
CA SER A 286 -22.64 -23.55 -2.11
C SER A 286 -21.62 -23.46 -0.95
N GLY A 287 -21.54 -22.30 -0.27
CA GLY A 287 -20.61 -22.06 0.82
C GLY A 287 -19.19 -21.66 0.38
N ASP A 288 -18.96 -21.39 -0.91
CA ASP A 288 -17.70 -20.80 -1.35
C ASP A 288 -17.59 -19.35 -0.85
N ARG A 289 -16.40 -18.95 -0.41
CA ARG A 289 -16.17 -17.65 0.23
C ARG A 289 -15.01 -16.90 -0.40
N LEU A 290 -15.24 -15.63 -0.70
CA LEU A 290 -14.25 -14.64 -1.06
C LEU A 290 -14.08 -13.63 0.08
N MET A 291 -13.00 -13.73 0.83
CA MET A 291 -12.65 -12.73 1.84
C MET A 291 -12.01 -11.52 1.18
N TYR A 292 -12.42 -10.31 1.58
CA TYR A 292 -11.91 -9.07 1.02
C TYR A 292 -11.73 -7.97 2.07
N ALA A 293 -10.88 -7.01 1.72
CA ALA A 293 -10.78 -5.72 2.41
C ALA A 293 -10.97 -4.58 1.41
N ALA A 294 -11.51 -3.48 1.88
CA ALA A 294 -11.65 -2.27 1.10
C ALA A 294 -11.37 -1.04 1.99
N SER A 295 -10.70 -0.05 1.41
CA SER A 295 -10.49 1.26 1.99
C SER A 295 -11.10 2.34 1.09
N ASN A 296 -10.81 3.60 1.38
CA ASN A 296 -11.23 4.71 0.51
C ASN A 296 -10.50 4.73 -0.84
N ASP A 297 -9.38 4.01 -0.98
CA ASP A 297 -8.46 4.12 -2.11
C ASP A 297 -8.20 2.81 -2.83
N TRP A 298 -8.71 1.69 -2.31
CA TRP A 298 -8.47 0.38 -2.91
C TRP A 298 -9.47 -0.68 -2.43
N PHE A 299 -9.63 -1.71 -3.25
CA PHE A 299 -10.23 -3.01 -2.92
C PHE A 299 -9.17 -4.10 -3.07
N ALA A 300 -9.20 -5.11 -2.21
CA ALA A 300 -8.35 -6.28 -2.32
C ALA A 300 -9.07 -7.56 -1.88
N ALA A 301 -9.07 -8.54 -2.75
CA ALA A 301 -9.41 -9.89 -2.39
C ALA A 301 -8.29 -10.50 -1.54
N LEU A 302 -8.60 -10.94 -0.32
CA LEU A 302 -7.62 -11.43 0.67
C LEU A 302 -7.34 -12.91 0.51
N ASP A 303 -8.40 -13.70 0.47
CA ASP A 303 -8.33 -15.16 0.35
C ASP A 303 -9.60 -15.69 -0.32
N TYR A 304 -9.52 -16.91 -0.80
CA TYR A 304 -10.62 -17.63 -1.40
C TYR A 304 -10.66 -19.07 -0.88
N ALA A 305 -11.81 -19.49 -0.42
CA ALA A 305 -12.09 -20.86 0.03
C ALA A 305 -13.30 -21.40 -0.76
N GLY A 306 -13.09 -22.45 -1.57
CA GLY A 306 -14.17 -23.05 -2.35
C GLY A 306 -13.73 -23.64 -3.68
N SER A 307 -14.71 -23.90 -4.54
CA SER A 307 -14.55 -24.48 -5.87
C SER A 307 -13.89 -23.50 -6.85
N ARG A 308 -12.90 -23.96 -7.62
CA ARG A 308 -12.28 -23.17 -8.70
C ARG A 308 -13.18 -23.04 -9.94
N HIS A 309 -14.32 -23.70 -9.96
CA HIS A 309 -15.32 -23.62 -11.02
C HIS A 309 -16.44 -22.63 -10.68
N SER A 310 -16.48 -22.12 -9.46
CA SER A 310 -17.42 -21.11 -9.00
C SER A 310 -17.18 -19.78 -9.72
N ALA A 311 -18.27 -19.05 -9.99
CA ALA A 311 -18.22 -17.68 -10.50
C ALA A 311 -17.48 -16.76 -9.50
N LEU A 312 -17.59 -17.06 -8.20
CA LEU A 312 -16.91 -16.30 -7.14
C LEU A 312 -15.38 -16.46 -7.19
N PHE A 313 -14.85 -17.62 -7.64
CA PHE A 313 -13.42 -17.78 -7.90
C PHE A 313 -12.93 -16.87 -9.04
N HIS A 314 -13.72 -16.72 -10.07
CA HIS A 314 -13.40 -15.85 -11.20
C HIS A 314 -13.40 -14.37 -10.77
N LEU A 315 -14.31 -13.98 -9.88
CA LEU A 315 -14.31 -12.67 -9.27
C LEU A 315 -13.04 -12.42 -8.43
N PHE A 316 -12.64 -13.40 -7.60
CA PHE A 316 -11.39 -13.34 -6.80
C PHE A 316 -10.18 -13.07 -7.66
N VAL A 317 -10.07 -13.74 -8.80
CA VAL A 317 -8.93 -13.59 -9.72
C VAL A 317 -8.97 -12.23 -10.42
N ALA A 318 -10.14 -11.79 -10.87
CA ALA A 318 -10.32 -10.53 -11.57
C ALA A 318 -9.99 -9.34 -10.66
N TYR A 319 -10.55 -9.32 -9.47
CA TYR A 319 -10.41 -8.19 -8.54
C TYR A 319 -9.44 -8.48 -7.39
N TYR A 320 -8.32 -9.16 -7.68
CA TYR A 320 -7.32 -9.49 -6.66
C TYR A 320 -6.79 -8.25 -5.93
N ARG A 321 -6.51 -7.16 -6.67
CA ARG A 321 -6.19 -5.83 -6.12
C ARG A 321 -6.64 -4.74 -7.08
N VAL A 322 -7.51 -3.85 -6.64
CA VAL A 322 -7.99 -2.73 -7.45
C VAL A 322 -7.71 -1.43 -6.72
N PRO A 323 -6.69 -0.65 -7.12
CA PRO A 323 -6.51 0.70 -6.62
C PRO A 323 -7.59 1.61 -7.23
N PHE A 324 -8.21 2.46 -6.42
CA PHE A 324 -9.19 3.43 -6.90
C PHE A 324 -8.47 4.68 -7.39
N ALA A 325 -7.82 4.57 -8.54
CA ALA A 325 -7.04 5.63 -9.14
C ALA A 325 -7.73 6.22 -10.37
N ALA A 326 -7.84 7.55 -10.41
CA ALA A 326 -8.39 8.31 -11.54
C ALA A 326 -7.49 8.26 -12.80
N ILE A 327 -6.22 7.90 -12.65
CA ILE A 327 -5.25 7.74 -13.74
C ILE A 327 -4.82 6.29 -13.79
N ALA A 328 -4.84 5.74 -14.99
CA ALA A 328 -4.48 4.35 -15.22
C ALA A 328 -2.96 4.14 -15.13
N PHE A 329 -2.51 3.52 -14.07
CA PHE A 329 -1.12 3.12 -13.86
C PHE A 329 -0.98 1.61 -13.91
N ALA A 330 0.15 1.13 -14.44
CA ALA A 330 0.52 -0.27 -14.30
C ALA A 330 0.78 -0.60 -12.83
N CYS A 331 0.30 -1.75 -12.38
CA CYS A 331 0.63 -2.28 -11.07
C CYS A 331 0.81 -3.80 -11.11
N GLU A 332 1.57 -4.34 -10.18
CA GLU A 332 1.76 -5.78 -10.06
C GLU A 332 1.89 -6.20 -8.59
N GLU A 333 1.39 -7.38 -8.27
CA GLU A 333 1.47 -7.99 -6.95
C GLU A 333 1.70 -9.50 -7.08
N ARG A 334 2.35 -10.12 -6.09
CA ARG A 334 2.43 -11.58 -6.04
C ARG A 334 1.09 -12.17 -5.63
N ILE A 335 0.64 -13.18 -6.36
CA ILE A 335 -0.54 -13.96 -6.02
C ILE A 335 -0.12 -15.37 -5.59
N SER A 336 -0.80 -15.92 -4.59
CA SER A 336 -0.47 -17.26 -4.10
C SER A 336 -0.74 -18.32 -5.16
N TYR A 337 0.25 -19.14 -5.44
CA TYR A 337 0.14 -20.27 -6.36
C TYR A 337 -0.79 -21.38 -5.84
N LYS A 338 -1.19 -21.37 -4.56
CA LYS A 338 -2.15 -22.33 -3.99
C LYS A 338 -3.45 -22.40 -4.79
N TYR A 339 -3.84 -21.31 -5.43
CA TYR A 339 -5.06 -21.22 -6.23
C TYR A 339 -4.95 -21.82 -7.63
N PHE A 340 -3.73 -22.05 -8.14
CA PHE A 340 -3.48 -22.40 -9.55
C PHE A 340 -2.74 -23.72 -9.70
N THR A 341 -2.27 -24.38 -8.62
CA THR A 341 -1.42 -25.56 -8.67
C THR A 341 -1.98 -26.70 -7.83
N HIS A 342 -1.58 -27.93 -8.17
CA HIS A 342 -1.86 -29.11 -7.38
C HIS A 342 -0.86 -29.25 -6.22
N LEU A 343 -1.17 -30.09 -5.22
CA LEU A 343 -0.41 -30.24 -3.96
C LEU A 343 1.09 -30.50 -4.18
N PHE A 344 1.44 -31.47 -5.04
CA PHE A 344 2.85 -31.79 -5.32
C PHE A 344 3.61 -30.63 -5.96
N SER A 345 2.98 -29.90 -6.87
CA SER A 345 3.58 -28.70 -7.47
C SER A 345 3.73 -27.55 -6.45
N ARG A 346 2.88 -27.49 -5.42
CA ARG A 346 3.03 -26.53 -4.31
C ARG A 346 4.27 -26.83 -3.51
N LEU A 347 4.43 -28.07 -3.04
CA LEU A 347 5.60 -28.49 -2.26
C LEU A 347 6.91 -28.22 -3.00
N ALA A 348 6.98 -28.54 -4.30
CA ALA A 348 8.15 -28.23 -5.11
C ALA A 348 8.44 -26.73 -5.22
N ARG A 349 7.39 -25.90 -5.34
CA ARG A 349 7.52 -24.44 -5.41
C ARG A 349 7.88 -23.84 -4.06
N ASP A 350 7.32 -24.34 -2.96
CA ASP A 350 7.69 -23.92 -1.60
C ASP A 350 9.19 -24.11 -1.35
N LEU A 351 9.75 -25.21 -1.84
CA LEU A 351 11.19 -25.48 -1.77
C LEU A 351 12.04 -24.57 -2.67
N LEU A 352 11.50 -24.11 -3.80
CA LEU A 352 12.24 -23.29 -4.77
C LEU A 352 12.11 -21.78 -4.54
N LEU A 353 11.01 -21.31 -3.97
CA LEU A 353 10.71 -19.89 -3.80
C LEU A 353 11.78 -19.09 -3.06
N PRO A 354 12.46 -19.63 -2.02
CA PRO A 354 13.57 -18.94 -1.37
C PRO A 354 14.78 -18.72 -2.28
N PHE A 355 14.88 -19.46 -3.38
CA PHE A 355 16.05 -19.45 -4.27
C PHE A 355 15.79 -18.69 -5.57
N THR A 356 14.53 -18.57 -6.01
CA THR A 356 14.20 -17.93 -7.29
C THR A 356 12.78 -17.39 -7.32
N ASP A 357 12.64 -16.16 -7.83
CA ASP A 357 11.33 -15.53 -8.12
C ASP A 357 10.66 -16.09 -9.38
N ARG A 358 11.34 -16.91 -10.19
CA ARG A 358 10.81 -17.46 -11.44
C ARG A 358 9.62 -18.39 -11.24
N VAL A 359 9.45 -18.93 -10.04
CA VAL A 359 8.32 -19.82 -9.69
C VAL A 359 7.13 -19.05 -9.08
N ALA A 360 7.28 -17.77 -8.81
CA ALA A 360 6.21 -16.93 -8.27
C ALA A 360 5.16 -16.63 -9.33
N PHE A 361 3.89 -16.63 -8.92
CA PHE A 361 2.80 -16.12 -9.73
C PHE A 361 2.62 -14.64 -9.48
N ARG A 362 2.37 -13.89 -10.54
CA ARG A 362 2.16 -12.46 -10.51
C ARG A 362 0.80 -12.12 -11.06
N TRP A 363 0.07 -11.33 -10.31
CA TRP A 363 -1.08 -10.60 -10.77
C TRP A 363 -0.62 -9.20 -11.20
N SER A 364 -1.12 -8.70 -12.30
CA SER A 364 -0.83 -7.36 -12.80
C SER A 364 -2.08 -6.71 -13.38
N ALA A 365 -2.21 -5.39 -13.19
CA ALA A 365 -3.19 -4.57 -13.88
C ALA A 365 -2.50 -3.71 -14.94
N GLU A 366 -3.14 -3.58 -16.09
CA GLU A 366 -2.73 -2.69 -17.16
C GLU A 366 -3.48 -1.35 -17.06
N PRO A 367 -2.84 -0.26 -17.51
CA PRO A 367 -3.51 1.04 -17.58
C PRO A 367 -4.75 0.96 -18.47
N ALA A 368 -5.87 1.47 -17.98
CA ALA A 368 -7.07 1.67 -18.77
C ALA A 368 -7.53 3.11 -18.60
N THR A 369 -7.33 3.96 -19.60
CA THR A 369 -7.91 5.29 -19.65
C THR A 369 -9.34 5.17 -20.18
N ASN A 370 -10.34 5.47 -19.36
CA ASN A 370 -11.78 5.50 -19.71
C ASN A 370 -12.35 4.20 -20.30
N GLY A 371 -11.69 3.07 -20.07
CA GLY A 371 -12.10 1.75 -20.57
C GLY A 371 -12.18 0.68 -19.48
N PRO A 372 -12.51 -0.56 -19.86
CA PRO A 372 -12.56 -1.66 -18.92
C PRO A 372 -11.18 -1.94 -18.33
N LEU A 373 -11.13 -2.30 -17.05
CA LEU A 373 -9.90 -2.71 -16.35
C LEU A 373 -9.40 -4.04 -16.94
N ARG A 374 -8.08 -4.15 -17.14
CA ARG A 374 -7.44 -5.36 -17.65
C ARG A 374 -6.47 -5.91 -16.64
N PHE A 375 -6.61 -7.19 -16.34
CA PHE A 375 -5.76 -7.88 -15.37
C PHE A 375 -5.17 -9.13 -16.00
N LYS A 376 -3.96 -9.50 -15.53
CA LYS A 376 -3.28 -10.71 -15.98
C LYS A 376 -2.71 -11.47 -14.78
N ILE A 377 -2.78 -12.79 -14.84
CA ILE A 377 -2.02 -13.67 -13.98
C ILE A 377 -0.97 -14.38 -14.82
N SER A 378 0.28 -14.29 -14.42
CA SER A 378 1.40 -14.86 -15.13
C SER A 378 2.36 -15.62 -14.21
N ASN A 379 3.11 -16.54 -14.80
CA ASN A 379 4.25 -17.19 -14.20
C ASN A 379 5.45 -17.02 -15.15
N GLY A 380 6.35 -16.10 -14.82
CA GLY A 380 7.37 -15.64 -15.74
C GLY A 380 6.75 -15.01 -16.99
N ALA A 381 7.16 -15.46 -18.17
CA ALA A 381 6.62 -14.96 -19.44
C ALA A 381 5.26 -15.59 -19.83
N ARG A 382 4.85 -16.67 -19.15
CA ARG A 382 3.60 -17.39 -19.49
C ARG A 382 2.40 -16.71 -18.82
N ILE A 383 1.46 -16.21 -19.61
CA ILE A 383 0.15 -15.74 -19.16
C ILE A 383 -0.72 -16.98 -18.90
N LEU A 384 -1.26 -17.09 -17.69
CA LEU A 384 -2.13 -18.17 -17.26
C LEU A 384 -3.60 -17.80 -17.43
N MET A 385 -3.93 -16.52 -17.18
CA MET A 385 -5.28 -15.99 -17.23
C MET A 385 -5.21 -14.50 -17.52
N GLN A 386 -6.13 -14.02 -18.33
CA GLN A 386 -6.37 -12.59 -18.58
C GLN A 386 -7.82 -12.28 -18.29
N THR A 387 -8.10 -11.16 -17.65
CA THR A 387 -9.45 -10.71 -17.38
C THR A 387 -9.63 -9.27 -17.83
N THR A 388 -10.82 -8.98 -18.35
CA THR A 388 -11.25 -7.62 -18.73
C THR A 388 -12.55 -7.36 -17.99
N ALA A 389 -12.58 -6.33 -17.15
CA ALA A 389 -13.71 -6.03 -16.28
C ALA A 389 -14.24 -4.62 -16.54
N ASP A 390 -15.54 -4.53 -16.83
CA ASP A 390 -16.24 -3.24 -16.91
C ASP A 390 -16.83 -2.91 -15.54
N CYS A 391 -16.26 -1.92 -14.87
CA CYS A 391 -16.67 -1.45 -13.55
C CYS A 391 -17.68 -0.29 -13.59
N ARG A 392 -18.35 -0.10 -14.73
CA ARG A 392 -19.46 0.85 -14.86
C ARG A 392 -20.77 0.17 -14.48
N GLY A 393 -21.59 0.83 -13.68
CA GLY A 393 -22.87 0.26 -13.22
C GLY A 393 -22.76 -0.43 -11.86
N GLU A 394 -23.41 -1.59 -11.73
CA GLU A 394 -23.48 -2.32 -10.45
C GLU A 394 -22.45 -3.44 -10.37
N PHE A 395 -21.90 -3.64 -9.16
CA PHE A 395 -20.99 -4.74 -8.86
C PHE A 395 -21.69 -6.11 -9.07
N PRO A 396 -21.03 -7.14 -9.65
CA PRO A 396 -19.61 -7.23 -10.00
C PRO A 396 -19.23 -6.67 -11.39
N GLY A 397 -20.13 -6.07 -12.13
CA GLY A 397 -19.93 -5.63 -13.49
C GLY A 397 -19.91 -6.79 -14.51
N ASN A 398 -19.44 -6.52 -15.72
CA ASN A 398 -19.24 -7.54 -16.74
C ASN A 398 -17.76 -7.92 -16.78
N ILE A 399 -17.44 -9.17 -16.51
CA ILE A 399 -16.07 -9.68 -16.47
C ILE A 399 -15.88 -10.76 -17.52
N GLN A 400 -15.06 -10.48 -18.51
CA GLN A 400 -14.59 -11.48 -19.47
C GLN A 400 -13.28 -12.09 -18.97
N ILE A 401 -13.21 -13.41 -18.93
CA ILE A 401 -12.06 -14.17 -18.44
C ILE A 401 -11.55 -15.06 -19.55
N GLU A 402 -10.28 -14.94 -19.91
CA GLU A 402 -9.61 -15.76 -20.92
C GLU A 402 -8.55 -16.65 -20.25
N LYS A 403 -8.64 -17.96 -20.51
CA LYS A 403 -7.69 -18.95 -20.00
C LYS A 403 -7.48 -20.04 -21.06
N SER A 404 -6.23 -20.26 -21.47
CA SER A 404 -5.86 -21.33 -22.42
C SER A 404 -6.66 -21.29 -23.72
N GLY A 405 -6.98 -20.10 -24.23
CA GLY A 405 -7.73 -19.92 -25.49
C GLY A 405 -9.26 -20.06 -25.35
N ALA A 406 -9.77 -20.29 -24.15
CA ALA A 406 -11.20 -20.35 -23.87
C ALA A 406 -11.64 -19.09 -23.08
N ALA A 407 -12.85 -18.59 -23.31
CA ALA A 407 -13.38 -17.39 -22.70
C ALA A 407 -14.66 -17.69 -21.89
N TRP A 408 -14.73 -17.14 -20.68
CA TRP A 408 -15.90 -17.12 -19.81
C TRP A 408 -16.41 -15.68 -19.67
N LEU A 409 -17.70 -15.54 -19.47
CA LEU A 409 -18.32 -14.25 -19.21
C LEU A 409 -19.11 -14.31 -17.90
N LEU A 410 -18.68 -13.53 -16.92
CA LEU A 410 -19.39 -13.30 -15.66
C LEU A 410 -20.20 -12.02 -15.77
N THR A 411 -21.50 -12.09 -15.48
CA THR A 411 -22.42 -10.95 -15.50
C THR A 411 -23.34 -10.97 -14.29
N ARG A 412 -23.80 -9.80 -13.88
CA ARG A 412 -24.92 -9.68 -12.94
C ARG A 412 -26.22 -9.96 -13.71
N VAL A 413 -27.13 -10.72 -13.09
CA VAL A 413 -28.49 -10.90 -13.58
C VAL A 413 -29.35 -9.80 -12.98
N ALA A 414 -30.09 -9.06 -13.79
CA ALA A 414 -31.03 -8.06 -13.29
C ALA A 414 -32.11 -8.78 -12.47
N SER A 415 -32.37 -8.24 -11.26
CA SER A 415 -33.44 -8.70 -10.37
C SER A 415 -34.82 -8.36 -10.90
#